data_07922d4c1e01277593c13f54bed59c34
#
_entry.id   07922d4c1e01277593c13f54bed59c34
#
_cell.length_a   1.000
_cell.length_b   1.000
_cell.length_c   1.000
_cell.angle_alpha   90.00
_cell.angle_beta   90.00
_cell.angle_gamma   90.00
#
_symmetry.space_group_name_H-M   'P 1'
#
loop_
_entity.id
_entity.type
_entity.pdbx_description
1 polymer ?
#
loop_
_entity_poly.entity_id
_entity_poly.type
_entity_poly.pdbx_seq_one_letter_code
_entity_poly.pdbx_strand_id
1 'polypeptide(L)'
;MNPNTEYERFTQEIYQQLVDSDVVKATTVQHNVKLTGRSGQKHQIDVYWEYEIAGNKHKVAIECKNYNQSVPLSVVRGFKGVLDDLNGVNGIIVTKKGFQSGAKQYAKEWGISLKELRTPVRGESIIGEIELNTHCEIRHTLYKVDEEWALQRGMDFSRYKRTLDLMSISNDYKWSNATHIPLHIVDYFLRDSDGKEITSLENLEKEIPDHPTEDFPYIFYFDDAYIKIQGDSIVKVLEVKYDYEIIDQKHISKLDAEGFVRAILKDAQTGETTFL
;
A
#
# COMPACT_ATOMS: atom_id res chain seq x y z
N MET A 1 -27.75 12.08 -26.43
CA MET A 1 -26.80 13.21 -26.18
C MET A 1 -25.85 13.27 -27.36
N ASN A 2 -25.30 14.44 -27.71
CA ASN A 2 -24.32 14.54 -28.79
C ASN A 2 -23.02 13.83 -28.34
N PRO A 3 -22.42 12.93 -29.19
CA PRO A 3 -21.18 12.22 -28.84
C PRO A 3 -20.01 13.10 -28.43
N ASN A 4 -19.93 14.33 -28.94
CA ASN A 4 -18.91 15.29 -28.51
C ASN A 4 -19.16 15.77 -27.08
N THR A 5 -20.40 16.13 -26.75
CA THR A 5 -20.78 16.56 -25.39
C THR A 5 -20.60 15.43 -24.37
N GLU A 6 -20.84 14.18 -24.76
CA GLU A 6 -20.56 13.00 -23.91
C GLU A 6 -19.07 12.88 -23.63
N TYR A 7 -18.22 13.05 -24.63
CA TYR A 7 -16.78 13.01 -24.47
C TYR A 7 -16.24 14.17 -23.61
N GLU A 8 -16.78 15.37 -23.76
CA GLU A 8 -16.44 16.53 -22.94
C GLU A 8 -16.80 16.28 -21.47
N ARG A 9 -18.00 15.73 -21.20
CA ARG A 9 -18.42 15.37 -19.82
C ARG A 9 -17.57 14.25 -19.24
N PHE A 10 -17.28 13.22 -20.00
CA PHE A 10 -16.37 12.17 -19.59
C PHE A 10 -14.98 12.74 -19.24
N THR A 11 -14.46 13.64 -20.07
CA THR A 11 -13.19 14.35 -19.77
C THR A 11 -13.30 15.15 -18.49
N GLN A 12 -14.37 15.89 -18.29
CA GLN A 12 -14.60 16.66 -17.06
C GLN A 12 -14.61 15.78 -15.81
N GLU A 13 -15.32 14.65 -15.84
CA GLU A 13 -15.41 13.72 -14.71
C GLU A 13 -14.04 13.12 -14.36
N ILE A 14 -13.27 12.72 -15.37
CA ILE A 14 -11.91 12.18 -15.15
C ILE A 14 -10.97 13.23 -14.55
N TYR A 15 -11.02 14.46 -15.05
CA TYR A 15 -10.19 15.53 -14.49
C TYR A 15 -10.67 15.99 -13.12
N GLN A 16 -11.96 15.90 -12.80
CA GLN A 16 -12.45 16.13 -11.44
C GLN A 16 -11.85 15.09 -10.47
N GLN A 17 -11.85 13.80 -10.83
CA GLN A 17 -11.23 12.75 -10.00
C GLN A 17 -9.73 12.98 -9.80
N LEU A 18 -9.00 13.39 -10.83
CA LEU A 18 -7.57 13.72 -10.73
C LEU A 18 -7.34 14.91 -9.79
N VAL A 19 -8.14 15.96 -9.93
CA VAL A 19 -8.08 17.16 -9.09
C VAL A 19 -8.41 16.84 -7.64
N ASP A 20 -9.42 16.00 -7.39
CA ASP A 20 -9.85 15.59 -6.04
C ASP A 20 -8.80 14.70 -5.35
N SER A 21 -7.99 13.95 -6.12
CA SER A 21 -6.91 13.12 -5.60
C SER A 21 -5.61 13.89 -5.33
N ASP A 22 -5.50 15.11 -5.81
CA ASP A 22 -4.31 15.94 -5.65
C ASP A 22 -4.34 16.74 -4.33
N VAL A 23 -3.18 17.01 -3.78
CA VAL A 23 -3.01 17.78 -2.53
C VAL A 23 -3.31 19.27 -2.72
N VAL A 24 -3.51 19.72 -3.95
CA VAL A 24 -3.70 21.11 -4.30
C VAL A 24 -5.16 21.54 -4.13
N LYS A 25 -5.36 22.70 -3.48
CA LYS A 25 -6.69 23.29 -3.38
C LYS A 25 -7.16 23.78 -4.75
N ALA A 26 -8.08 23.05 -5.35
CA ALA A 26 -8.66 23.37 -6.66
C ALA A 26 -10.13 23.75 -6.56
N THR A 27 -10.61 24.50 -7.55
CA THR A 27 -12.04 24.72 -7.76
C THR A 27 -12.65 23.51 -8.45
N THR A 28 -13.99 23.43 -8.42
CA THR A 28 -14.73 22.42 -9.17
C THR A 28 -14.38 22.50 -10.67
N VAL A 29 -14.12 21.36 -11.30
CA VAL A 29 -13.91 21.26 -12.73
C VAL A 29 -15.22 21.52 -13.46
N GLN A 30 -15.26 22.54 -14.30
CA GLN A 30 -16.46 23.03 -14.98
C GLN A 30 -16.51 22.55 -16.43
N HIS A 31 -17.69 22.27 -16.93
CA HIS A 31 -17.95 21.91 -18.33
C HIS A 31 -18.59 23.08 -19.09
N ASN A 32 -18.13 23.31 -20.34
CA ASN A 32 -18.72 24.26 -21.27
C ASN A 32 -18.76 25.70 -20.74
N VAL A 33 -17.60 26.25 -20.41
CA VAL A 33 -17.45 27.59 -19.83
C VAL A 33 -17.19 28.64 -20.91
N LYS A 34 -17.79 29.82 -20.79
CA LYS A 34 -17.49 30.95 -21.67
C LYS A 34 -16.56 31.93 -20.94
N LEU A 35 -15.35 32.09 -21.48
CA LEU A 35 -14.35 33.04 -20.98
C LEU A 35 -14.20 34.20 -21.96
N THR A 36 -14.04 35.41 -21.44
CA THR A 36 -13.80 36.59 -22.27
C THR A 36 -12.31 36.83 -22.40
N GLY A 37 -11.80 36.87 -23.63
CA GLY A 37 -10.39 37.19 -23.92
C GLY A 37 -10.09 38.66 -23.83
N ARG A 38 -8.82 39.03 -23.93
CA ARG A 38 -8.35 40.43 -23.96
C ARG A 38 -8.88 41.22 -25.17
N SER A 39 -9.13 40.52 -26.26
CA SER A 39 -9.77 41.12 -27.46
C SER A 39 -11.23 41.47 -27.25
N GLY A 40 -11.86 41.07 -26.13
CA GLY A 40 -13.30 41.16 -25.89
C GLY A 40 -14.09 40.00 -26.51
N GLN A 41 -13.44 39.10 -27.26
CA GLN A 41 -14.07 37.92 -27.81
C GLN A 41 -14.40 36.88 -26.71
N LYS A 42 -15.57 36.27 -26.81
CA LYS A 42 -15.95 35.17 -25.90
C LYS A 42 -15.52 33.84 -26.53
N HIS A 43 -14.71 33.08 -25.78
CA HIS A 43 -14.27 31.75 -26.13
C HIS A 43 -15.05 30.71 -25.33
N GLN A 44 -15.57 29.71 -25.99
CA GLN A 44 -16.16 28.53 -25.35
C GLN A 44 -15.02 27.56 -25.03
N ILE A 45 -14.92 27.13 -23.78
CA ILE A 45 -13.93 26.18 -23.29
C ILE A 45 -14.67 24.93 -22.84
N ASP A 46 -14.28 23.76 -23.34
CA ASP A 46 -15.00 22.51 -23.10
C ASP A 46 -14.90 22.09 -21.62
N VAL A 47 -13.71 22.16 -21.02
CA VAL A 47 -13.48 21.87 -19.58
C VAL A 47 -12.52 22.92 -19.00
N TYR A 48 -12.84 23.44 -17.80
CA TYR A 48 -12.08 24.51 -17.17
C TYR A 48 -12.05 24.38 -15.66
N TRP A 49 -10.91 24.69 -15.03
CA TRP A 49 -10.83 24.89 -13.57
C TRP A 49 -9.70 25.85 -13.19
N GLU A 50 -9.74 26.27 -11.92
CA GLU A 50 -8.69 27.06 -11.30
C GLU A 50 -8.12 26.32 -10.09
N TYR A 51 -6.85 26.49 -9.82
CA TYR A 51 -6.21 25.98 -8.62
C TYR A 51 -5.24 27.00 -8.05
N GLU A 52 -4.87 26.86 -6.78
CA GLU A 52 -3.99 27.77 -6.07
C GLU A 52 -2.79 27.02 -5.48
N ILE A 53 -1.57 27.52 -5.78
CA ILE A 53 -0.34 27.04 -5.18
C ILE A 53 0.42 28.24 -4.62
N ALA A 54 0.79 28.18 -3.33
CA ALA A 54 1.56 29.23 -2.66
C ALA A 54 0.97 30.65 -2.86
N GLY A 55 -0.35 30.77 -2.83
CA GLY A 55 -1.05 32.04 -3.01
C GLY A 55 -1.19 32.50 -4.48
N ASN A 56 -0.66 31.74 -5.45
CA ASN A 56 -0.79 32.07 -6.87
C ASN A 56 -1.92 31.24 -7.51
N LYS A 57 -2.81 31.92 -8.22
CA LYS A 57 -3.91 31.31 -8.98
C LYS A 57 -3.44 30.86 -10.34
N HIS A 58 -3.73 29.63 -10.67
CA HIS A 58 -3.47 29.02 -11.96
C HIS A 58 -4.81 28.66 -12.62
N LYS A 59 -4.86 28.78 -13.93
CA LYS A 59 -6.04 28.50 -14.75
C LYS A 59 -5.70 27.44 -15.75
N VAL A 60 -6.61 26.47 -15.94
CA VAL A 60 -6.46 25.39 -16.92
C VAL A 60 -7.68 25.34 -17.81
N ALA A 61 -7.45 25.27 -19.12
CA ALA A 61 -8.47 25.09 -20.13
C ALA A 61 -8.17 23.83 -20.94
N ILE A 62 -9.21 23.00 -21.13
CA ILE A 62 -9.13 21.82 -21.99
C ILE A 62 -10.01 22.02 -23.20
N GLU A 63 -9.45 21.70 -24.37
CA GLU A 63 -10.14 21.53 -25.63
C GLU A 63 -10.30 20.04 -25.90
N CYS A 64 -11.51 19.54 -26.04
CA CYS A 64 -11.86 18.13 -26.30
C CYS A 64 -12.07 17.87 -27.79
N LYS A 65 -11.38 16.86 -28.33
CA LYS A 65 -11.53 16.45 -29.74
C LYS A 65 -11.90 14.98 -29.86
N ASN A 66 -13.20 14.72 -29.99
CA ASN A 66 -13.74 13.39 -30.19
C ASN A 66 -13.62 12.94 -31.65
N TYR A 67 -12.40 12.95 -32.21
CA TYR A 67 -12.15 12.59 -33.61
C TYR A 67 -11.90 11.10 -33.77
N ASN A 68 -12.23 10.58 -34.95
CA ASN A 68 -11.91 9.20 -35.37
C ASN A 68 -10.50 9.06 -35.94
N GLN A 69 -9.78 10.16 -36.11
CA GLN A 69 -8.41 10.22 -36.61
C GLN A 69 -7.56 11.16 -35.77
N SER A 70 -6.24 11.11 -35.97
CA SER A 70 -5.29 11.94 -35.22
C SER A 70 -5.54 13.43 -35.38
N VAL A 71 -5.46 14.21 -34.32
CA VAL A 71 -5.66 15.65 -34.30
C VAL A 71 -4.58 16.34 -35.13
N PRO A 72 -4.95 17.18 -36.15
CA PRO A 72 -3.99 17.88 -36.99
C PRO A 72 -3.42 19.12 -36.32
N LEU A 73 -2.31 19.62 -36.84
CA LEU A 73 -1.63 20.83 -36.40
C LEU A 73 -2.53 22.06 -36.35
N SER A 74 -3.47 22.21 -37.30
CA SER A 74 -4.39 23.34 -37.37
C SER A 74 -5.23 23.52 -36.13
N VAL A 75 -5.65 22.42 -35.48
CA VAL A 75 -6.41 22.45 -34.23
C VAL A 75 -5.56 23.00 -33.10
N VAL A 76 -4.30 22.53 -32.98
CA VAL A 76 -3.39 22.99 -31.92
C VAL A 76 -3.08 24.48 -32.08
N ARG A 77 -2.88 24.93 -33.31
CA ARG A 77 -2.68 26.37 -33.63
C ARG A 77 -3.91 27.22 -33.30
N GLY A 78 -5.09 26.72 -33.62
CA GLY A 78 -6.36 27.40 -33.28
C GLY A 78 -6.52 27.58 -31.78
N PHE A 79 -6.29 26.49 -31.03
CA PHE A 79 -6.37 26.54 -29.56
C PHE A 79 -5.29 27.45 -28.94
N LYS A 80 -4.06 27.45 -29.50
CA LYS A 80 -3.02 28.41 -29.08
C LYS A 80 -3.50 29.84 -29.18
N GLY A 81 -4.17 30.21 -30.28
CA GLY A 81 -4.72 31.58 -30.44
C GLY A 81 -5.77 31.89 -29.35
N VAL A 82 -6.59 30.95 -28.96
CA VAL A 82 -7.55 31.10 -27.85
C VAL A 82 -6.79 31.34 -26.53
N LEU A 83 -5.77 30.52 -26.23
CA LEU A 83 -4.95 30.67 -25.01
C LEU A 83 -4.23 32.02 -24.94
N ASP A 84 -3.72 32.51 -26.08
CA ASP A 84 -3.05 33.82 -26.17
C ASP A 84 -4.03 34.99 -25.85
N ASP A 85 -5.26 34.88 -26.33
CA ASP A 85 -6.27 35.90 -26.05
C ASP A 85 -6.76 35.84 -24.59
N LEU A 86 -6.87 34.63 -24.01
CA LEU A 86 -7.26 34.45 -22.61
C LEU A 86 -6.17 34.84 -21.60
N ASN A 87 -4.89 34.78 -21.99
CA ASN A 87 -3.72 35.16 -21.21
C ASN A 87 -3.60 34.47 -19.83
N GLY A 88 -2.49 33.81 -19.59
CA GLY A 88 -2.20 33.17 -18.31
C GLY A 88 -3.04 31.90 -18.05
N VAL A 89 -3.55 31.26 -19.09
CA VAL A 89 -4.28 30.00 -19.02
C VAL A 89 -3.43 28.86 -19.59
N ASN A 90 -3.23 27.81 -18.84
CA ASN A 90 -2.56 26.58 -19.29
C ASN A 90 -3.50 25.78 -20.17
N GLY A 91 -3.04 25.36 -21.34
CA GLY A 91 -3.86 24.63 -22.31
C GLY A 91 -3.58 23.14 -22.32
N ILE A 92 -4.65 22.35 -22.39
CA ILE A 92 -4.59 20.90 -22.60
C ILE A 92 -5.50 20.58 -23.80
N ILE A 93 -5.04 19.74 -24.72
CA ILE A 93 -5.94 19.17 -25.76
C ILE A 93 -6.09 17.67 -25.47
N VAL A 94 -7.34 17.22 -25.41
CA VAL A 94 -7.68 15.83 -25.11
C VAL A 94 -8.36 15.20 -26.31
N THR A 95 -7.92 13.99 -26.70
CA THR A 95 -8.50 13.22 -27.82
C THR A 95 -8.46 11.72 -27.57
N LYS A 96 -9.25 10.95 -28.35
CA LYS A 96 -9.23 9.47 -28.30
C LYS A 96 -8.16 8.83 -29.20
N LYS A 97 -7.74 9.50 -30.27
CA LYS A 97 -7.00 8.88 -31.39
C LYS A 97 -5.59 9.44 -31.59
N GLY A 98 -5.10 10.24 -30.64
CA GLY A 98 -3.76 10.79 -30.69
C GLY A 98 -3.61 12.00 -31.63
N PHE A 99 -2.37 12.35 -31.92
CA PHE A 99 -1.99 13.60 -32.58
C PHE A 99 -1.01 13.34 -33.72
N GLN A 100 -1.10 14.12 -34.77
CA GLN A 100 -0.10 14.12 -35.85
C GLN A 100 1.26 14.64 -35.32
N SER A 101 2.36 14.21 -35.93
CA SER A 101 3.72 14.58 -35.50
C SER A 101 3.94 16.09 -35.43
N GLY A 102 3.49 16.84 -36.43
CA GLY A 102 3.57 18.29 -36.45
C GLY A 102 2.75 18.97 -35.34
N ALA A 103 1.61 18.36 -34.96
CA ALA A 103 0.81 18.83 -33.81
C ALA A 103 1.57 18.64 -32.49
N LYS A 104 2.19 17.47 -32.29
CA LYS A 104 3.01 17.18 -31.08
C LYS A 104 4.20 18.11 -30.97
N GLN A 105 4.94 18.35 -32.07
CA GLN A 105 6.08 19.22 -32.08
C GLN A 105 5.69 20.67 -31.73
N TYR A 106 4.62 21.17 -32.36
CA TYR A 106 4.12 22.51 -32.09
C TYR A 106 3.64 22.69 -30.64
N ALA A 107 2.87 21.74 -30.15
CA ALA A 107 2.37 21.78 -28.77
C ALA A 107 3.50 21.80 -27.74
N LYS A 108 4.55 21.00 -27.95
CA LYS A 108 5.75 20.98 -27.10
C LYS A 108 6.44 22.33 -27.05
N GLU A 109 6.61 22.96 -28.19
CA GLU A 109 7.25 24.29 -28.27
C GLU A 109 6.44 25.39 -27.55
N TRP A 110 5.11 25.29 -27.62
CA TRP A 110 4.24 26.32 -27.04
C TRP A 110 3.63 25.93 -25.67
N GLY A 111 4.14 24.88 -25.03
CA GLY A 111 3.73 24.48 -23.70
C GLY A 111 2.27 24.01 -23.58
N ILE A 112 1.70 23.46 -24.67
CA ILE A 112 0.35 22.91 -24.67
C ILE A 112 0.45 21.40 -24.36
N SER A 113 -0.23 20.94 -23.34
CA SER A 113 -0.27 19.52 -23.00
C SER A 113 -1.19 18.74 -23.94
N LEU A 114 -0.74 17.60 -24.40
CA LEU A 114 -1.53 16.71 -25.28
C LEU A 114 -1.82 15.40 -24.59
N LYS A 115 -3.09 15.06 -24.42
CA LYS A 115 -3.53 13.86 -23.71
C LYS A 115 -4.42 13.00 -24.60
N GLU A 116 -4.18 11.68 -24.55
CA GLU A 116 -5.07 10.69 -25.14
C GLU A 116 -5.92 10.10 -24.00
N LEU A 117 -7.25 10.34 -24.05
CA LEU A 117 -8.19 9.85 -23.05
C LEU A 117 -9.21 8.95 -23.71
N ARG A 118 -9.30 7.72 -23.24
CA ARG A 118 -10.26 6.73 -23.74
C ARG A 118 -10.70 5.76 -22.65
N THR A 119 -11.80 5.10 -22.86
CA THR A 119 -12.18 3.91 -22.09
C THR A 119 -11.37 2.71 -22.56
N PRO A 120 -11.15 1.69 -21.70
CA PRO A 120 -10.61 0.40 -22.11
C PRO A 120 -11.47 -0.23 -23.23
N VAL A 121 -10.81 -0.96 -24.12
CA VAL A 121 -11.51 -1.73 -25.15
C VAL A 121 -11.82 -3.13 -24.61
N ARG A 122 -13.00 -3.67 -24.94
CA ARG A 122 -13.39 -5.01 -24.50
C ARG A 122 -12.31 -6.05 -24.87
N GLY A 123 -11.86 -6.80 -23.87
CA GLY A 123 -10.79 -7.79 -24.01
C GLY A 123 -9.37 -7.19 -24.01
N GLU A 124 -9.22 -5.91 -23.68
CA GLU A 124 -7.92 -5.30 -23.44
C GLU A 124 -7.43 -5.73 -22.05
N SER A 125 -6.41 -6.59 -21.99
CA SER A 125 -5.82 -7.02 -20.71
C SER A 125 -5.06 -5.86 -20.08
N ILE A 126 -5.51 -5.44 -18.92
CA ILE A 126 -4.80 -4.50 -18.04
C ILE A 126 -4.35 -5.31 -16.83
N ILE A 127 -3.06 -5.63 -16.79
CA ILE A 127 -2.50 -6.44 -15.70
C ILE A 127 -1.83 -5.51 -14.71
N GLY A 128 -2.36 -5.49 -13.49
CA GLY A 128 -1.71 -4.89 -12.32
C GLY A 128 -0.96 -5.95 -11.52
N GLU A 129 0.16 -5.58 -10.93
CA GLU A 129 0.85 -6.40 -9.94
C GLU A 129 0.66 -5.77 -8.57
N ILE A 130 0.17 -6.58 -7.62
CA ILE A 130 0.09 -6.20 -6.21
C ILE A 130 1.20 -6.94 -5.50
N GLU A 131 2.13 -6.20 -4.92
CA GLU A 131 3.16 -6.72 -4.05
C GLU A 131 2.74 -6.51 -2.60
N LEU A 132 2.57 -7.60 -1.87
CA LEU A 132 2.30 -7.58 -0.44
C LEU A 132 3.55 -8.02 0.30
N ASN A 133 4.13 -7.12 1.07
CA ASN A 133 5.23 -7.42 1.98
C ASN A 133 4.66 -7.51 3.39
N THR A 134 4.74 -8.68 4.01
CA THR A 134 4.34 -8.88 5.40
C THR A 134 5.58 -9.09 6.26
N HIS A 135 5.65 -8.36 7.36
CA HIS A 135 6.65 -8.50 8.40
C HIS A 135 5.93 -8.90 9.68
N CYS A 136 6.26 -10.09 10.21
CA CYS A 136 5.69 -10.58 11.45
C CYS A 136 6.82 -10.87 12.44
N GLU A 137 6.66 -10.34 13.65
CA GLU A 137 7.54 -10.61 14.79
C GLU A 137 6.74 -11.47 15.78
N ILE A 138 7.15 -12.71 15.95
CA ILE A 138 6.50 -13.65 16.88
C ILE A 138 7.39 -13.83 18.09
N ARG A 139 6.94 -13.39 19.26
CA ARG A 139 7.65 -13.59 20.51
C ARG A 139 7.33 -14.98 21.07
N HIS A 140 8.37 -15.74 21.33
CA HIS A 140 8.29 -17.06 21.93
C HIS A 140 8.74 -17.01 23.40
N THR A 141 7.95 -17.59 24.29
CA THR A 141 8.34 -17.85 25.68
C THR A 141 8.65 -19.31 25.84
N LEU A 142 9.89 -19.63 26.10
CA LEU A 142 10.42 -20.98 26.20
C LEU A 142 10.99 -21.23 27.59
N TYR A 143 10.94 -22.48 28.04
CA TYR A 143 11.31 -22.87 29.38
C TYR A 143 12.37 -23.96 29.35
N LYS A 144 13.41 -23.80 30.18
CA LYS A 144 14.31 -24.89 30.51
C LYS A 144 13.82 -25.53 31.81
N VAL A 145 13.35 -26.75 31.70
CA VAL A 145 12.84 -27.50 32.85
C VAL A 145 13.96 -28.31 33.51
N ASP A 146 13.86 -28.52 34.84
CA ASP A 146 14.68 -29.48 35.55
C ASP A 146 14.15 -30.90 35.23
N GLU A 147 14.72 -31.52 34.18
CA GLU A 147 14.25 -32.81 33.67
C GLU A 147 14.47 -33.95 34.67
N GLU A 148 15.55 -33.85 35.47
CA GLU A 148 15.84 -34.87 36.50
C GLU A 148 14.80 -34.77 37.62
N TRP A 149 14.53 -33.57 38.11
CA TRP A 149 13.46 -33.33 39.09
C TRP A 149 12.09 -33.79 38.59
N ALA A 150 11.77 -33.54 37.33
CA ALA A 150 10.51 -33.93 36.69
C ALA A 150 10.39 -35.45 36.54
N LEU A 151 11.45 -36.13 36.10
CA LEU A 151 11.47 -37.59 35.94
C LEU A 151 11.25 -38.30 37.25
N GLN A 152 11.84 -37.85 38.37
CA GLN A 152 11.58 -38.39 39.72
C GLN A 152 10.10 -38.31 40.15
N ARG A 153 9.32 -37.44 39.49
CA ARG A 153 7.86 -37.23 39.72
C ARG A 153 6.99 -37.87 38.64
N GLY A 154 7.57 -38.67 37.77
CA GLY A 154 6.85 -39.37 36.71
C GLY A 154 6.56 -38.53 35.46
N MET A 155 7.17 -37.36 35.33
CA MET A 155 7.03 -36.50 34.16
C MET A 155 8.19 -36.70 33.19
N ASP A 156 7.92 -37.29 32.02
CA ASP A 156 8.94 -37.55 30.98
C ASP A 156 8.95 -36.47 29.89
N PHE A 157 9.80 -35.46 30.05
CA PHE A 157 9.96 -34.40 29.07
C PHE A 157 10.67 -34.85 27.77
N SER A 158 11.41 -35.97 27.78
CA SER A 158 11.95 -36.53 26.54
C SER A 158 10.84 -37.01 25.62
N ARG A 159 9.76 -37.58 26.19
CA ARG A 159 8.55 -37.97 25.44
C ARG A 159 7.80 -36.74 24.94
N TYR A 160 7.67 -35.70 25.77
CA TYR A 160 7.03 -34.45 25.40
C TYR A 160 7.74 -33.78 24.23
N LYS A 161 9.07 -33.65 24.29
CA LYS A 161 9.90 -33.11 23.21
C LYS A 161 9.72 -33.88 21.89
N ARG A 162 9.67 -35.21 21.92
CA ARG A 162 9.38 -36.05 20.73
C ARG A 162 7.96 -35.79 20.17
N THR A 163 7.00 -35.53 21.04
CA THR A 163 5.64 -35.15 20.58
C THR A 163 5.65 -33.80 19.88
N LEU A 164 6.38 -32.82 20.39
CA LEU A 164 6.57 -31.53 19.72
C LEU A 164 7.23 -31.68 18.34
N ASP A 165 8.24 -32.55 18.19
CA ASP A 165 8.85 -32.86 16.90
C ASP A 165 7.84 -33.37 15.86
N LEU A 166 6.88 -34.20 16.30
CA LEU A 166 5.83 -34.72 15.43
C LEU A 166 4.78 -33.69 15.04
N MET A 167 4.57 -32.68 15.88
CA MET A 167 3.60 -31.61 15.65
C MET A 167 4.21 -30.42 14.88
N SER A 168 5.52 -30.34 14.81
CA SER A 168 6.21 -29.23 14.13
C SER A 168 6.04 -29.33 12.62
N ILE A 169 5.65 -28.22 11.99
CA ILE A 169 5.51 -28.11 10.53
C ILE A 169 6.89 -27.98 9.86
N SER A 170 7.90 -27.51 10.58
CA SER A 170 9.28 -27.39 10.09
C SER A 170 10.09 -28.65 10.38
N ASN A 171 10.69 -29.23 9.34
CA ASN A 171 11.62 -30.37 9.49
C ASN A 171 13.02 -29.96 9.94
N ASP A 172 13.34 -28.67 9.96
CA ASP A 172 14.67 -28.14 10.18
C ASP A 172 14.99 -27.96 11.68
N TYR A 173 13.96 -27.83 12.52
CA TYR A 173 14.11 -27.69 13.96
C TYR A 173 13.60 -28.91 14.72
N LYS A 174 14.45 -29.50 15.57
CA LYS A 174 14.11 -30.67 16.40
C LYS A 174 14.06 -30.32 17.87
N TRP A 175 12.85 -30.36 18.44
CA TRP A 175 12.60 -30.10 19.86
C TRP A 175 13.24 -31.17 20.77
N SER A 176 13.44 -32.41 20.27
CA SER A 176 14.12 -33.47 21.01
C SER A 176 15.53 -33.08 21.45
N ASN A 177 16.18 -32.19 20.71
CA ASN A 177 17.53 -31.69 21.03
C ASN A 177 17.53 -30.31 21.71
N ALA A 178 16.35 -29.71 21.91
CA ALA A 178 16.23 -28.37 22.46
C ALA A 178 16.43 -28.38 23.98
N THR A 179 17.17 -27.39 24.50
CA THR A 179 17.31 -27.14 25.93
C THR A 179 16.12 -26.37 26.51
N HIS A 180 15.49 -25.54 25.69
CA HIS A 180 14.29 -24.76 26.03
C HIS A 180 13.12 -25.24 25.19
N ILE A 181 11.96 -25.41 25.82
CA ILE A 181 10.74 -25.90 25.20
C ILE A 181 9.55 -25.03 25.54
N PRO A 182 8.53 -24.95 24.65
CA PRO A 182 7.27 -24.32 25.00
C PRO A 182 6.52 -25.19 26.03
N LEU A 183 5.83 -24.56 26.96
CA LEU A 183 4.95 -25.22 27.92
C LEU A 183 3.53 -24.68 27.83
N HIS A 184 2.55 -25.55 27.96
CA HIS A 184 1.15 -25.14 28.11
C HIS A 184 0.89 -24.74 29.57
N ILE A 185 1.18 -23.48 29.91
CA ILE A 185 0.99 -22.93 31.24
C ILE A 185 -0.48 -22.58 31.50
N VAL A 186 -0.91 -22.73 32.74
CA VAL A 186 -2.27 -22.36 33.21
C VAL A 186 -2.24 -21.27 34.26
N ASP A 187 -1.04 -20.98 34.79
CA ASP A 187 -0.82 -19.95 35.80
C ASP A 187 0.47 -19.20 35.45
N TYR A 188 0.36 -17.89 35.28
CA TYR A 188 1.46 -17.02 34.83
C TYR A 188 2.43 -16.62 35.95
N PHE A 189 2.26 -17.17 37.16
CA PHE A 189 3.13 -16.91 38.32
C PHE A 189 4.17 -18.01 38.50
N LEU A 190 5.42 -17.59 38.72
CA LEU A 190 6.48 -18.44 39.20
C LEU A 190 6.48 -18.40 40.74
N ARG A 191 6.53 -19.57 41.37
CA ARG A 191 6.52 -19.72 42.82
C ARG A 191 7.73 -20.53 43.27
N ASP A 192 8.16 -20.29 44.53
CA ASP A 192 9.18 -21.10 45.19
C ASP A 192 8.63 -22.46 45.65
N SER A 193 9.49 -23.29 46.23
CA SER A 193 9.13 -24.61 46.80
C SER A 193 8.09 -24.54 47.92
N ASP A 194 7.93 -23.40 48.59
CA ASP A 194 6.93 -23.15 49.61
C ASP A 194 5.59 -22.64 49.02
N GLY A 195 5.53 -22.47 47.72
CA GLY A 195 4.34 -21.98 47.01
C GLY A 195 4.19 -20.45 47.05
N LYS A 196 5.16 -19.72 47.55
CA LYS A 196 5.17 -18.26 47.55
C LYS A 196 5.52 -17.74 46.16
N GLU A 197 4.82 -16.71 45.75
CA GLU A 197 5.06 -16.04 44.46
C GLU A 197 6.43 -15.32 44.46
N ILE A 198 7.25 -15.65 43.46
CA ILE A 198 8.54 -15.01 43.19
C ILE A 198 8.34 -13.85 42.20
N THR A 199 7.73 -14.12 41.07
CA THR A 199 7.46 -13.18 39.98
C THR A 199 6.35 -13.71 39.06
N SER A 200 5.92 -12.90 38.10
CA SER A 200 5.03 -13.33 37.02
C SER A 200 5.72 -13.20 35.67
N LEU A 201 5.23 -13.93 34.66
CA LEU A 201 5.69 -13.77 33.27
C LEU A 201 5.49 -12.35 32.78
N GLU A 202 4.38 -11.70 33.15
CA GLU A 202 4.12 -10.28 32.83
C GLU A 202 5.19 -9.34 33.38
N ASN A 203 5.70 -9.61 34.59
CA ASN A 203 6.77 -8.80 35.16
C ASN A 203 8.09 -9.02 34.44
N LEU A 204 8.41 -10.26 34.05
CA LEU A 204 9.60 -10.54 33.25
C LEU A 204 9.52 -9.88 31.87
N GLU A 205 8.33 -9.87 31.26
CA GLU A 205 8.11 -9.21 29.97
C GLU A 205 8.30 -7.69 30.01
N LYS A 206 8.05 -7.05 31.15
CA LYS A 206 8.32 -5.61 31.32
C LYS A 206 9.81 -5.25 31.35
N GLU A 207 10.67 -6.23 31.56
CA GLU A 207 12.13 -6.06 31.60
C GLU A 207 12.79 -6.24 30.23
N ILE A 208 12.03 -6.68 29.21
CA ILE A 208 12.52 -6.90 27.85
C ILE A 208 11.92 -5.88 26.87
N PRO A 209 12.64 -5.53 25.77
CA PRO A 209 12.10 -4.68 24.71
C PRO A 209 10.88 -5.29 24.02
N ASP A 210 9.97 -4.43 23.54
CA ASP A 210 8.77 -4.84 22.81
C ASP A 210 9.09 -5.42 21.41
N HIS A 211 10.24 -5.04 20.86
CA HIS A 211 10.71 -5.49 19.53
C HIS A 211 12.07 -6.18 19.64
N PRO A 212 12.42 -7.07 18.69
CA PRO A 212 13.72 -7.74 18.71
C PRO A 212 14.87 -6.73 18.60
N THR A 213 15.88 -6.95 19.43
CA THR A 213 17.13 -6.20 19.46
C THR A 213 18.32 -7.16 19.31
N GLU A 214 19.54 -6.63 19.20
CA GLU A 214 20.76 -7.45 19.14
C GLU A 214 21.00 -8.26 20.44
N ASP A 215 20.36 -7.87 21.56
CA ASP A 215 20.51 -8.53 22.85
C ASP A 215 19.64 -9.79 23.01
N PHE A 216 18.76 -10.10 22.03
CA PHE A 216 17.96 -11.32 22.09
C PHE A 216 18.81 -12.58 21.80
N PRO A 217 18.49 -13.73 22.46
CA PRO A 217 17.40 -13.99 23.39
C PRO A 217 17.66 -13.47 24.81
N TYR A 218 16.60 -13.00 25.49
CA TYR A 218 16.65 -12.68 26.92
C TYR A 218 16.38 -13.93 27.75
N ILE A 219 17.24 -14.19 28.77
CA ILE A 219 17.13 -15.40 29.61
C ILE A 219 17.14 -14.98 31.07
N PHE A 220 16.09 -15.38 31.80
CA PHE A 220 15.98 -15.23 33.23
C PHE A 220 16.28 -16.57 33.92
N TYR A 221 17.15 -16.58 34.93
CA TYR A 221 17.64 -17.75 35.62
C TYR A 221 16.98 -17.88 36.99
N PHE A 222 16.67 -19.13 37.38
CA PHE A 222 16.02 -19.44 38.66
C PHE A 222 16.63 -20.70 39.27
N ASP A 223 16.88 -20.64 40.59
CA ASP A 223 17.34 -21.80 41.37
C ASP A 223 16.17 -22.62 41.93
N ASP A 224 15.11 -21.92 42.38
CA ASP A 224 13.96 -22.52 43.01
C ASP A 224 12.67 -21.87 42.49
N ALA A 225 12.28 -22.21 41.25
CA ALA A 225 11.09 -21.69 40.64
C ALA A 225 10.24 -22.81 40.02
N TYR A 226 8.93 -22.72 40.23
CA TYR A 226 7.94 -23.67 39.79
C TYR A 226 6.82 -22.95 39.05
N ILE A 227 6.34 -23.57 38.00
CA ILE A 227 5.22 -23.07 37.18
C ILE A 227 4.16 -24.16 37.03
N LYS A 228 2.91 -23.75 37.01
CA LYS A 228 1.77 -24.65 36.82
C LYS A 228 1.47 -24.82 35.34
N ILE A 229 1.43 -26.05 34.88
CA ILE A 229 1.13 -26.41 33.48
C ILE A 229 -0.23 -27.09 33.37
N GLN A 230 -0.70 -27.28 32.13
CA GLN A 230 -1.95 -27.98 31.85
C GLN A 230 -2.01 -29.35 32.55
N GLY A 231 -3.16 -29.69 33.13
CA GLY A 231 -3.36 -30.92 33.93
C GLY A 231 -3.00 -30.76 35.40
N ASP A 232 -2.94 -29.51 35.91
CA ASP A 232 -2.64 -29.14 37.30
C ASP A 232 -1.27 -29.61 37.81
N SER A 233 -0.38 -30.02 36.91
CA SER A 233 0.98 -30.42 37.25
C SER A 233 1.85 -29.18 37.47
N ILE A 234 2.77 -29.30 38.43
CA ILE A 234 3.76 -28.27 38.73
C ILE A 234 5.11 -28.75 38.17
N VAL A 235 5.85 -27.84 37.51
CA VAL A 235 7.14 -28.16 36.91
C VAL A 235 8.19 -27.19 37.44
N LYS A 236 9.35 -27.72 37.82
CA LYS A 236 10.52 -26.92 38.20
C LYS A 236 11.17 -26.34 36.96
N VAL A 237 11.33 -25.02 36.91
CA VAL A 237 11.89 -24.26 35.80
C VAL A 237 13.21 -23.65 36.24
N LEU A 238 14.25 -23.88 35.44
CA LEU A 238 15.60 -23.35 35.64
C LEU A 238 15.81 -22.04 34.91
N GLU A 239 15.18 -21.91 33.72
CA GLU A 239 15.31 -20.71 32.89
C GLU A 239 13.99 -20.42 32.19
N VAL A 240 13.67 -19.12 32.05
CA VAL A 240 12.63 -18.59 31.16
C VAL A 240 13.34 -17.80 30.08
N LYS A 241 13.17 -18.22 28.84
CA LYS A 241 13.78 -17.62 27.64
C LYS A 241 12.72 -16.92 26.81
N TYR A 242 12.95 -15.65 26.49
CA TYR A 242 12.21 -14.92 25.48
C TYR A 242 13.05 -14.81 24.22
N ASP A 243 12.43 -15.15 23.09
CA ASP A 243 13.07 -15.13 21.77
C ASP A 243 12.08 -14.62 20.73
N TYR A 244 12.56 -14.16 19.59
CA TYR A 244 11.72 -13.72 18.49
C TYR A 244 11.98 -14.55 17.24
N GLU A 245 10.90 -14.89 16.56
CA GLU A 245 10.91 -15.38 15.19
C GLU A 245 10.47 -14.25 14.27
N ILE A 246 11.31 -13.88 13.32
CA ILE A 246 11.01 -12.87 12.31
C ILE A 246 10.61 -13.58 11.04
N ILE A 247 9.41 -13.32 10.55
CA ILE A 247 8.88 -13.90 9.32
C ILE A 247 8.64 -12.79 8.32
N ASP A 248 9.52 -12.69 7.34
CA ASP A 248 9.37 -11.81 6.20
C ASP A 248 8.81 -12.60 5.01
N GLN A 249 7.63 -12.22 4.54
CA GLN A 249 7.03 -12.84 3.36
C GLN A 249 6.72 -11.78 2.32
N LYS A 250 7.11 -12.09 1.08
CA LYS A 250 6.76 -11.31 -0.09
C LYS A 250 5.84 -12.12 -0.97
N HIS A 251 4.63 -11.60 -1.19
CA HIS A 251 3.65 -12.21 -2.08
C HIS A 251 3.35 -11.26 -3.24
N ILE A 252 3.50 -11.77 -4.46
CA ILE A 252 3.18 -11.02 -5.68
C ILE A 252 1.96 -11.68 -6.34
N SER A 253 0.88 -10.91 -6.44
CA SER A 253 -0.33 -11.33 -7.14
C SER A 253 -0.52 -10.50 -8.40
N LYS A 254 -0.83 -11.17 -9.51
CA LYS A 254 -1.26 -10.51 -10.74
C LYS A 254 -2.77 -10.36 -10.73
N LEU A 255 -3.23 -9.12 -10.89
CA LEU A 255 -4.64 -8.78 -10.95
C LEU A 255 -4.97 -8.42 -12.40
N ASP A 256 -5.98 -9.07 -12.96
CA ASP A 256 -6.62 -8.57 -14.18
C ASP A 256 -7.56 -7.43 -13.77
N ALA A 257 -7.20 -6.22 -14.17
CA ALA A 257 -7.94 -5.00 -13.87
C ALA A 257 -9.00 -4.68 -14.94
N GLU A 258 -9.33 -5.61 -15.86
CA GLU A 258 -10.45 -5.45 -16.77
C GLU A 258 -11.74 -5.23 -15.95
N GLY A 259 -12.39 -4.10 -16.13
CA GLY A 259 -13.60 -3.71 -15.38
C GLY A 259 -13.35 -2.83 -14.14
N PHE A 260 -12.13 -2.73 -13.65
CA PHE A 260 -11.77 -1.77 -12.59
C PHE A 260 -11.28 -0.43 -13.17
N VAL A 261 -10.70 -0.47 -14.38
CA VAL A 261 -10.19 0.73 -15.05
C VAL A 261 -11.33 1.37 -15.83
N ARG A 262 -11.73 2.58 -15.43
CA ARG A 262 -12.75 3.38 -16.09
C ARG A 262 -12.21 4.15 -17.28
N ALA A 263 -10.96 4.61 -17.19
CA ALA A 263 -10.32 5.42 -18.20
C ALA A 263 -8.81 5.16 -18.29
N ILE A 264 -8.27 5.31 -19.47
CA ILE A 264 -6.84 5.30 -19.78
C ILE A 264 -6.47 6.69 -20.24
N LEU A 265 -5.64 7.40 -19.47
CA LEU A 265 -5.11 8.71 -19.79
C LEU A 265 -3.62 8.58 -20.13
N LYS A 266 -3.25 8.89 -21.36
CA LYS A 266 -1.87 8.84 -21.83
C LYS A 266 -1.38 10.22 -22.20
N ASP A 267 -0.22 10.60 -21.71
CA ASP A 267 0.50 11.77 -22.20
C ASP A 267 1.06 11.49 -23.61
N ALA A 268 0.62 12.28 -24.61
CA ALA A 268 0.99 12.05 -26.00
C ALA A 268 2.42 12.49 -26.32
N GLN A 269 3.10 13.21 -25.40
CA GLN A 269 4.47 13.72 -25.56
C GLN A 269 5.48 12.83 -24.86
N THR A 270 5.20 12.40 -23.62
CA THR A 270 6.08 11.55 -22.80
C THR A 270 5.80 10.07 -22.99
N GLY A 271 4.58 9.70 -23.34
CA GLY A 271 4.11 8.32 -23.40
C GLY A 271 3.63 7.74 -22.07
N GLU A 272 3.75 8.50 -21.00
CA GLU A 272 3.28 8.10 -19.67
C GLU A 272 1.79 7.81 -19.68
N THR A 273 1.39 6.72 -19.03
CA THR A 273 0.01 6.24 -19.04
C THR A 273 -0.48 6.07 -17.60
N THR A 274 -1.64 6.66 -17.31
CA THR A 274 -2.35 6.54 -16.04
C THR A 274 -3.65 5.77 -16.25
N PHE A 275 -3.91 4.81 -15.39
CA PHE A 275 -5.16 4.06 -15.34
C PHE A 275 -6.04 4.63 -14.22
N LEU A 276 -7.31 4.90 -14.54
CA LEU A 276 -8.26 5.61 -13.68
C LEU A 276 -9.58 4.84 -13.56
#